data_145c61b0823f80936d39aee235f5081e
#
_entry.id   145c61b0823f80936d39aee235f5081e
#
_cell.length_a   1.000
_cell.length_b   1.000
_cell.length_c   1.000
_cell.angle_alpha   90.00
_cell.angle_beta   90.00
_cell.angle_gamma   90.00
#
_symmetry.space_group_name_H-M   'P 1'
#
loop_
_entity.id
_entity.type
_entity.pdbx_description
1 polymer ?
#
loop_
_entity_poly.entity_id
_entity_poly.type
_entity_poly.pdbx_seq_one_letter_code
_entity_poly.pdbx_strand_id
1 'polypeptide(L)'
;MSNRITAEIKRANEFGDKIEDLVLARGQAPTGERNTPLMAYWSLAFEFHRGILCLIDQKFYGAAFALVRPIIETTIRAHVVLMCSDEILQRLHNDKYQTKLATVGAEIDAAFGLEGFFQNFLARAREALHSYTHVGMLQLGRRFSGTDLAANLLRG
;
A
#
# COMPACT_ATOMS: atom_id res chain seq x y z
N MET A 1 12.26 14.30 -15.83
CA MET A 1 11.77 12.97 -15.42
C MET A 1 11.87 12.04 -16.61
N SER A 2 12.30 10.78 -16.44
CA SER A 2 12.37 9.84 -17.58
C SER A 2 10.96 9.62 -18.12
N ASN A 3 10.79 9.60 -19.46
CA ASN A 3 9.51 9.29 -20.13
C ASN A 3 8.84 8.01 -19.60
N ARG A 4 9.65 7.07 -19.11
CA ARG A 4 9.17 5.82 -18.49
C ARG A 4 8.40 6.07 -17.18
N ILE A 5 8.93 6.89 -16.26
CA ILE A 5 8.26 7.17 -14.97
C ILE A 5 6.93 7.88 -15.23
N THR A 6 6.89 8.85 -16.13
CA THR A 6 5.64 9.54 -16.50
C THR A 6 4.60 8.58 -17.06
N ALA A 7 5.00 7.63 -17.89
CA ALA A 7 4.11 6.62 -18.44
C ALA A 7 3.56 5.68 -17.36
N GLU A 8 4.40 5.27 -16.39
CA GLU A 8 3.94 4.42 -15.29
C GLU A 8 2.99 5.15 -14.32
N ILE A 9 3.24 6.43 -14.03
CA ILE A 9 2.31 7.26 -13.23
C ILE A 9 0.96 7.34 -13.94
N LYS A 10 0.96 7.59 -15.26
CA LYS A 10 -0.28 7.64 -16.05
C LYS A 10 -1.06 6.31 -15.96
N ARG A 11 -0.39 5.17 -16.16
CA ARG A 11 -1.02 3.84 -16.06
C ARG A 11 -1.59 3.58 -14.67
N ALA A 12 -0.86 3.98 -13.62
CA ALA A 12 -1.30 3.80 -12.25
C ALA A 12 -2.53 4.68 -11.92
N ASN A 13 -2.59 5.92 -12.44
CA ASN A 13 -3.79 6.76 -12.32
C ASN A 13 -4.97 6.13 -13.06
N GLU A 14 -4.81 5.74 -14.32
CA GLU A 14 -5.85 5.08 -15.12
C GLU A 14 -6.37 3.80 -14.45
N PHE A 15 -5.50 3.06 -13.76
CA PHE A 15 -5.92 1.89 -12.97
C PHE A 15 -6.78 2.30 -11.77
N GLY A 16 -6.35 3.31 -11.00
CA GLY A 16 -7.10 3.85 -9.88
C GLY A 16 -8.49 4.35 -10.30
N ASP A 17 -8.55 5.14 -11.36
CA ASP A 17 -9.80 5.70 -11.91
C ASP A 17 -10.77 4.58 -12.32
N LYS A 18 -10.30 3.54 -13.02
CA LYS A 18 -11.12 2.39 -13.40
C LYS A 18 -11.74 1.65 -12.21
N ILE A 19 -10.96 1.48 -11.13
CA ILE A 19 -11.51 0.82 -9.93
C ILE A 19 -12.55 1.72 -9.26
N GLU A 20 -12.26 3.03 -9.16
CA GLU A 20 -13.20 3.99 -8.59
C GLU A 20 -14.52 4.02 -9.38
N ASP A 21 -14.46 4.05 -10.71
CA ASP A 21 -15.62 3.97 -11.59
C ASP A 21 -16.42 2.68 -11.36
N LEU A 22 -15.75 1.53 -11.19
CA LEU A 22 -16.43 0.26 -10.90
C LEU A 22 -17.12 0.27 -9.53
N VAL A 23 -16.54 0.93 -8.53
CA VAL A 23 -17.15 1.06 -7.20
C VAL A 23 -18.34 2.01 -7.27
N LEU A 24 -18.21 3.16 -7.93
CA LEU A 24 -19.27 4.16 -8.06
C LEU A 24 -20.45 3.66 -8.91
N ALA A 25 -20.18 2.89 -9.96
CA ALA A 25 -21.22 2.32 -10.82
C ALA A 25 -22.16 1.37 -10.09
N ARG A 26 -21.78 0.85 -8.93
CA ARG A 26 -22.62 -0.02 -8.08
C ARG A 26 -23.61 0.75 -7.21
N GLY A 27 -23.59 2.07 -7.22
CA GLY A 27 -24.47 2.92 -6.43
C GLY A 27 -24.06 3.03 -4.96
N GLN A 28 -25.01 2.88 -4.04
CA GLN A 28 -24.72 3.02 -2.61
C GLN A 28 -23.75 1.95 -2.12
N ALA A 29 -22.75 2.38 -1.35
CA ALA A 29 -21.83 1.46 -0.70
C ALA A 29 -22.63 0.49 0.21
N PRO A 30 -22.34 -0.81 0.15
CA PRO A 30 -23.02 -1.75 1.04
C PRO A 30 -22.68 -1.42 2.49
N THR A 31 -23.70 -1.40 3.36
CA THR A 31 -23.56 -1.17 4.81
C THR A 31 -23.57 -2.49 5.57
N GLY A 32 -23.12 -2.48 6.81
CA GLY A 32 -23.10 -3.62 7.70
C GLY A 32 -21.75 -3.84 8.38
N GLU A 33 -21.73 -4.69 9.37
CA GLU A 33 -20.55 -4.92 10.23
C GLU A 33 -19.28 -5.29 9.44
N ARG A 34 -19.41 -6.04 8.35
CA ARG A 34 -18.31 -6.45 7.48
C ARG A 34 -18.05 -5.42 6.36
N ASN A 35 -19.10 -4.92 5.75
CA ASN A 35 -18.96 -4.02 4.60
C ASN A 35 -18.41 -2.66 4.97
N THR A 36 -18.82 -2.10 6.11
CA THR A 36 -18.35 -0.79 6.57
C THR A 36 -16.81 -0.73 6.73
N PRO A 37 -16.16 -1.62 7.51
CA PRO A 37 -14.70 -1.62 7.61
C PRO A 37 -14.01 -2.00 6.29
N LEU A 38 -14.60 -2.88 5.48
CA LEU A 38 -14.07 -3.21 4.17
C LEU A 38 -13.98 -1.97 3.27
N MET A 39 -15.06 -1.20 3.19
CA MET A 39 -15.10 0.05 2.42
C MET A 39 -14.14 1.11 2.97
N ALA A 40 -14.00 1.20 4.30
CA ALA A 40 -13.04 2.11 4.93
C ALA A 40 -11.58 1.74 4.56
N TYR A 41 -11.20 0.47 4.58
CA TYR A 41 -9.88 0.03 4.17
C TYR A 41 -9.63 0.28 2.67
N TRP A 42 -10.62 0.04 1.82
CA TRP A 42 -10.50 0.37 0.39
C TRP A 42 -10.33 1.86 0.15
N SER A 43 -11.11 2.70 0.84
CA SER A 43 -10.97 4.16 0.74
C SER A 43 -9.56 4.62 1.14
N LEU A 44 -9.02 4.10 2.26
CA LEU A 44 -7.65 4.38 2.67
C LEU A 44 -6.61 3.89 1.67
N ALA A 45 -6.80 2.71 1.07
CA ALA A 45 -5.88 2.21 0.05
C ALA A 45 -5.83 3.14 -1.17
N PHE A 46 -6.97 3.67 -1.61
CA PHE A 46 -7.03 4.66 -2.70
C PHE A 46 -6.36 5.98 -2.31
N GLU A 47 -6.59 6.46 -1.09
CA GLU A 47 -5.94 7.67 -0.59
C GLU A 47 -4.41 7.53 -0.60
N PHE A 48 -3.88 6.41 -0.09
CA PHE A 48 -2.45 6.12 -0.14
C PHE A 48 -1.94 5.98 -1.56
N HIS A 49 -2.67 5.32 -2.46
CA HIS A 49 -2.30 5.20 -3.86
C HIS A 49 -2.16 6.57 -4.52
N ARG A 50 -3.16 7.43 -4.40
CA ARG A 50 -3.12 8.81 -4.93
C ARG A 50 -2.00 9.63 -4.29
N GLY A 51 -1.81 9.49 -2.98
CA GLY A 51 -0.71 10.13 -2.25
C GLY A 51 0.66 9.73 -2.79
N ILE A 52 0.89 8.43 -3.02
CA ILE A 52 2.13 7.91 -3.61
C ILE A 52 2.38 8.55 -4.99
N LEU A 53 1.38 8.55 -5.87
CA LEU A 53 1.52 9.09 -7.23
C LEU A 53 1.81 10.60 -7.21
N CYS A 54 1.10 11.36 -6.36
CA CYS A 54 1.34 12.78 -6.18
C CYS A 54 2.77 13.06 -5.68
N LEU A 55 3.24 12.32 -4.68
CA LEU A 55 4.59 12.47 -4.13
C LEU A 55 5.69 12.09 -5.13
N ILE A 56 5.46 11.09 -5.97
CA ILE A 56 6.40 10.71 -7.03
C ILE A 56 6.46 11.82 -8.08
N ASP A 57 5.32 12.38 -8.48
CA ASP A 57 5.26 13.48 -9.45
C ASP A 57 6.01 14.71 -8.95
N GLN A 58 5.86 15.03 -7.67
CA GLN A 58 6.59 16.10 -6.98
C GLN A 58 8.03 15.73 -6.60
N LYS A 59 8.52 14.54 -6.97
CA LYS A 59 9.87 14.01 -6.67
C LYS A 59 10.16 13.78 -5.17
N PHE A 60 9.14 13.69 -4.33
CA PHE A 60 9.28 13.34 -2.90
C PHE A 60 9.34 11.82 -2.70
N TYR A 61 10.30 11.17 -3.34
CA TYR A 61 10.40 9.71 -3.38
C TYR A 61 10.47 9.04 -2.00
N GLY A 62 11.16 9.65 -1.04
CA GLY A 62 11.25 9.11 0.32
C GLY A 62 9.88 9.06 1.01
N ALA A 63 9.08 10.11 0.88
CA ALA A 63 7.73 10.17 1.41
C ALA A 63 6.79 9.20 0.67
N ALA A 64 6.91 9.09 -0.66
CA ALA A 64 6.15 8.12 -1.45
C ALA A 64 6.44 6.69 -0.99
N PHE A 65 7.70 6.33 -0.77
CA PHE A 65 8.09 5.00 -0.27
C PHE A 65 7.54 4.73 1.15
N ALA A 66 7.46 5.74 2.01
CA ALA A 66 6.89 5.59 3.35
C ALA A 66 5.40 5.18 3.31
N LEU A 67 4.67 5.56 2.27
CA LEU A 67 3.26 5.17 2.08
C LEU A 67 3.07 3.76 1.49
N VAL A 68 4.12 3.14 0.95
CA VAL A 68 4.01 1.79 0.35
C VAL A 68 3.65 0.73 1.40
N ARG A 69 4.19 0.83 2.61
CA ARG A 69 3.82 -0.09 3.69
C ARG A 69 2.37 0.10 4.15
N PRO A 70 1.89 1.30 4.46
CA PRO A 70 0.49 1.54 4.76
C PRO A 70 -0.49 1.01 3.71
N ILE A 71 -0.26 1.22 2.40
CA ILE A 71 -1.16 0.72 1.37
C ILE A 71 -1.20 -0.82 1.35
N ILE A 72 -0.07 -1.50 1.52
CA ILE A 72 -0.01 -2.96 1.59
C ILE A 72 -0.77 -3.46 2.82
N GLU A 73 -0.51 -2.89 4.01
CA GLU A 73 -1.19 -3.28 5.25
C GLU A 73 -2.70 -3.05 5.16
N THR A 74 -3.13 -1.94 4.57
CA THR A 74 -4.55 -1.62 4.37
C THR A 74 -5.23 -2.61 3.43
N THR A 75 -4.58 -2.95 2.31
CA THR A 75 -5.08 -3.94 1.35
C THR A 75 -5.19 -5.33 1.99
N ILE A 76 -4.20 -5.73 2.77
CA ILE A 76 -4.22 -7.00 3.51
C ILE A 76 -5.37 -7.02 4.53
N ARG A 77 -5.58 -5.93 5.28
CA ARG A 77 -6.68 -5.83 6.24
C ARG A 77 -8.04 -5.89 5.54
N ALA A 78 -8.19 -5.25 4.38
CA ALA A 78 -9.39 -5.36 3.57
C ALA A 78 -9.67 -6.82 3.16
N HIS A 79 -8.63 -7.55 2.72
CA HIS A 79 -8.74 -8.97 2.40
C HIS A 79 -9.14 -9.81 3.63
N VAL A 80 -8.50 -9.58 4.78
CA VAL A 80 -8.86 -10.28 6.04
C VAL A 80 -10.32 -10.03 6.39
N VAL A 81 -10.80 -8.78 6.33
CA VAL A 81 -12.21 -8.45 6.60
C VAL A 81 -13.13 -9.20 5.64
N LEU A 82 -12.76 -9.32 4.36
CA LEU A 82 -13.55 -10.03 3.37
C LEU A 82 -13.69 -11.52 3.67
N MET A 83 -12.61 -12.17 4.12
CA MET A 83 -12.50 -13.63 4.23
C MET A 83 -12.62 -14.18 5.65
N CYS A 84 -12.49 -13.35 6.69
CA CYS A 84 -12.43 -13.81 8.08
C CYS A 84 -13.81 -14.24 8.63
N SER A 85 -13.77 -15.04 9.70
CA SER A 85 -14.96 -15.33 10.53
C SER A 85 -15.44 -14.09 11.28
N ASP A 86 -16.68 -14.13 11.76
CA ASP A 86 -17.25 -13.01 12.52
C ASP A 86 -16.51 -12.78 13.84
N GLU A 87 -15.94 -13.83 14.45
CA GLU A 87 -15.09 -13.72 15.64
C GLU A 87 -13.83 -12.89 15.37
N ILE A 88 -13.17 -13.13 14.24
CA ILE A 88 -11.99 -12.35 13.82
C ILE A 88 -12.40 -10.92 13.48
N LEU A 89 -13.56 -10.72 12.85
CA LEU A 89 -14.10 -9.40 12.55
C LEU A 89 -14.32 -8.58 13.83
N GLN A 90 -14.89 -9.18 14.89
CA GLN A 90 -15.04 -8.53 16.18
C GLN A 90 -13.69 -8.17 16.84
N ARG A 91 -12.68 -9.02 16.68
CA ARG A 91 -11.33 -8.73 17.16
C ARG A 91 -10.67 -7.58 16.39
N LEU A 92 -10.93 -7.47 15.09
CA LEU A 92 -10.51 -6.33 14.26
C LEU A 92 -11.16 -5.03 14.73
N HIS A 93 -12.47 -5.02 14.96
CA HIS A 93 -13.21 -3.86 15.47
C HIS A 93 -12.68 -3.35 16.83
N ASN A 94 -12.21 -4.26 17.67
CA ASN A 94 -11.66 -3.91 18.98
C ASN A 94 -10.14 -3.64 18.97
N ASP A 95 -9.52 -3.52 17.78
CA ASP A 95 -8.08 -3.36 17.57
C ASP A 95 -7.20 -4.43 18.27
N LYS A 96 -7.78 -5.61 18.49
CA LYS A 96 -7.11 -6.76 19.14
C LYS A 96 -6.56 -7.78 18.16
N TYR A 97 -6.72 -7.55 16.87
CA TYR A 97 -6.23 -8.44 15.83
C TYR A 97 -4.89 -7.96 15.29
N GLN A 98 -3.84 -8.77 15.49
CA GLN A 98 -2.55 -8.53 14.89
C GLN A 98 -2.41 -9.40 13.64
N THR A 99 -2.36 -8.74 12.50
CA THR A 99 -2.16 -9.40 11.20
C THR A 99 -0.69 -9.81 11.04
N LYS A 100 -0.43 -11.12 10.96
CA LYS A 100 0.89 -11.60 10.55
C LYS A 100 0.96 -11.56 9.03
N LEU A 101 1.64 -10.57 8.47
CA LEU A 101 1.75 -10.34 7.03
C LEU A 101 2.15 -11.60 6.23
N ALA A 102 3.07 -12.41 6.78
CA ALA A 102 3.51 -13.63 6.10
C ALA A 102 2.40 -14.68 5.96
N THR A 103 1.56 -14.86 6.98
CA THR A 103 0.45 -15.80 6.96
C THR A 103 -0.62 -15.36 5.96
N VAL A 104 -1.01 -14.08 6.05
CA VAL A 104 -2.03 -13.53 5.15
C VAL A 104 -1.53 -13.46 3.71
N GLY A 105 -0.24 -13.22 3.49
CA GLY A 105 0.37 -13.28 2.16
C GLY A 105 0.16 -14.63 1.48
N ALA A 106 0.36 -15.74 2.21
CA ALA A 106 0.12 -17.09 1.69
C ALA A 106 -1.38 -17.35 1.42
N GLU A 107 -2.27 -16.84 2.27
CA GLU A 107 -3.73 -16.95 2.07
C GLU A 107 -4.19 -16.19 0.82
N ILE A 108 -3.65 -14.98 0.58
CA ILE A 108 -3.91 -14.19 -0.63
C ILE A 108 -3.42 -14.93 -1.87
N ASP A 109 -2.18 -15.44 -1.84
CA ASP A 109 -1.63 -16.21 -2.95
C ASP A 109 -2.51 -17.42 -3.29
N ALA A 110 -2.98 -18.16 -2.28
CA ALA A 110 -3.88 -19.29 -2.46
C ALA A 110 -5.24 -18.86 -3.03
N ALA A 111 -5.82 -17.77 -2.52
CA ALA A 111 -7.14 -17.29 -2.94
C ALA A 111 -7.16 -16.77 -4.38
N PHE A 112 -6.05 -16.20 -4.86
CA PHE A 112 -5.93 -15.61 -6.20
C PHE A 112 -5.05 -16.42 -7.17
N GLY A 113 -4.55 -17.58 -6.78
CA GLY A 113 -3.69 -18.44 -7.64
C GLY A 113 -2.36 -17.79 -8.00
N LEU A 114 -1.75 -17.03 -7.07
CA LEU A 114 -0.56 -16.22 -7.34
C LEU A 114 0.77 -16.98 -7.12
N GLU A 115 0.73 -18.28 -6.90
CA GLU A 115 1.91 -19.18 -6.80
C GLU A 115 3.01 -18.67 -5.86
N GLY A 116 2.63 -18.05 -4.74
CA GLY A 116 3.57 -17.50 -3.75
C GLY A 116 4.16 -16.13 -4.11
N PHE A 117 3.66 -15.47 -5.15
CA PHE A 117 4.15 -14.15 -5.61
C PHE A 117 4.08 -13.11 -4.50
N PHE A 118 2.90 -13.00 -3.86
CA PHE A 118 2.67 -11.96 -2.85
C PHE A 118 3.45 -12.21 -1.57
N GLN A 119 3.53 -13.46 -1.13
CA GLN A 119 4.35 -13.87 0.01
C GLN A 119 5.84 -13.56 -0.23
N ASN A 120 6.36 -13.91 -1.40
CA ASN A 120 7.74 -13.63 -1.80
C ASN A 120 8.02 -12.12 -1.90
N PHE A 121 7.06 -11.36 -2.45
CA PHE A 121 7.15 -9.90 -2.50
C PHE A 121 7.25 -9.30 -1.09
N LEU A 122 6.38 -9.69 -0.16
CA LEU A 122 6.41 -9.21 1.22
C LEU A 122 7.71 -9.58 1.94
N ALA A 123 8.22 -10.78 1.74
CA ALA A 123 9.50 -11.22 2.32
C ALA A 123 10.68 -10.36 1.85
N ARG A 124 10.75 -10.07 0.55
CA ARG A 124 11.81 -9.24 -0.04
C ARG A 124 11.68 -7.75 0.30
N ALA A 125 10.45 -7.26 0.37
CA ALA A 125 10.18 -5.86 0.63
C ALA A 125 10.26 -5.48 2.12
N ARG A 126 10.20 -6.45 3.03
CA ARG A 126 10.04 -6.24 4.48
C ARG A 126 11.05 -5.24 5.06
N GLU A 127 12.33 -5.44 4.80
CA GLU A 127 13.39 -4.58 5.34
C GLU A 127 13.32 -3.17 4.77
N ALA A 128 13.13 -3.04 3.46
CA ALA A 128 12.97 -1.76 2.79
C ALA A 128 11.76 -1.01 3.31
N LEU A 129 10.59 -1.66 3.38
CA LEU A 129 9.35 -1.07 3.87
C LEU A 129 9.49 -0.59 5.33
N HIS A 130 10.13 -1.41 6.19
CA HIS A 130 10.41 -1.02 7.57
C HIS A 130 11.32 0.21 7.65
N SER A 131 12.43 0.19 6.91
CA SER A 131 13.40 1.28 6.88
C SER A 131 12.78 2.60 6.42
N TYR A 132 11.93 2.60 5.40
CA TYR A 132 11.28 3.82 4.91
C TYR A 132 10.21 4.35 5.86
N THR A 133 9.46 3.48 6.54
CA THR A 133 8.43 3.90 7.50
C THR A 133 9.04 4.49 8.77
N HIS A 134 10.20 4.00 9.21
CA HIS A 134 10.85 4.40 10.46
C HIS A 134 12.13 5.22 10.26
N VAL A 135 12.31 5.85 9.10
CA VAL A 135 13.51 6.65 8.76
C VAL A 135 14.81 5.88 8.99
N GLY A 136 14.84 4.63 8.55
CA GLY A 136 15.99 3.75 8.72
C GLY A 136 17.14 4.05 7.76
N MET A 137 18.26 3.33 7.95
CA MET A 137 19.51 3.53 7.20
C MET A 137 19.36 3.44 5.68
N LEU A 138 18.43 2.63 5.15
CA LEU A 138 18.19 2.56 3.70
C LEU A 138 17.65 3.88 3.14
N GLN A 139 16.79 4.57 3.89
CA GLN A 139 16.27 5.88 3.49
C GLN A 139 17.36 6.95 3.54
N LEU A 140 18.18 6.95 4.62
CA LEU A 140 19.31 7.85 4.74
C LEU A 140 20.38 7.58 3.69
N GLY A 141 20.76 6.31 3.47
CA GLY A 141 21.76 5.91 2.51
C GLY A 141 21.48 6.38 1.09
N ARG A 142 20.22 6.37 0.66
CA ARG A 142 19.82 6.89 -0.65
C ARG A 142 20.01 8.39 -0.82
N ARG A 143 19.95 9.17 0.26
CA ARG A 143 20.21 10.61 0.21
C ARG A 143 21.70 10.94 0.17
N PHE A 144 22.54 10.01 0.62
CA PHE A 144 23.98 10.18 0.71
C PHE A 144 24.77 9.37 -0.31
N SER A 145 24.13 8.49 -1.08
CA SER A 145 24.76 7.73 -2.14
C SER A 145 25.07 8.63 -3.34
N GLY A 146 26.27 9.15 -3.35
CA GLY A 146 26.83 9.94 -4.42
C GLY A 146 27.02 11.40 -4.04
N THR A 147 28.25 11.81 -3.99
CA THR A 147 28.80 13.17 -4.00
C THR A 147 28.04 14.23 -3.22
N ASP A 148 28.56 14.90 -2.34
CA ASP A 148 28.20 16.15 -1.67
C ASP A 148 26.80 16.23 -1.04
N LEU A 149 26.79 16.10 0.28
CA LEU A 149 25.63 16.24 1.16
C LEU A 149 24.82 17.52 0.86
N ALA A 150 25.51 18.62 0.60
CA ALA A 150 24.92 19.92 0.32
C ALA A 150 24.16 19.94 -1.03
N ALA A 151 24.70 19.30 -2.06
CA ALA A 151 24.05 19.23 -3.37
C ALA A 151 22.78 18.38 -3.38
N ASN A 152 22.73 17.36 -2.51
CA ASN A 152 21.54 16.51 -2.37
C ASN A 152 20.44 17.13 -1.50
N LEU A 153 20.79 17.95 -0.51
CA LEU A 153 19.83 18.69 0.31
C LEU A 153 19.14 19.85 -0.46
N LEU A 154 19.84 20.44 -1.43
CA LEU A 154 19.32 21.56 -2.22
C LEU A 154 18.54 21.13 -3.48
N ARG A 155 18.50 19.82 -3.78
CA ARG A 155 17.76 19.26 -4.93
C ARG A 155 16.44 18.59 -4.55
N GLY A 156 16.05 18.67 -3.29
CA GLY A 156 14.77 18.14 -2.77
C GLY A 156 13.59 19.09 -2.94
#